data_97f6550045ad89d687b06a862c402d64
#
_entry.id   97f6550045ad89d687b06a862c402d64
#
_cell.length_a   1.000
_cell.length_b   1.000
_cell.length_c   1.000
_cell.angle_alpha   90.00
_cell.angle_beta   90.00
_cell.angle_gamma   90.00
#
_symmetry.space_group_name_H-M   'P 1'
#
loop_
_entity.id
_entity.type
_entity.pdbx_description
1 polymer ?
#
loop_
_entity_poly.entity_id
_entity_poly.type
_entity_poly.pdbx_seq_one_letter_code
_entity_poly.pdbx_strand_id
1 'polypeptide(L)' 'GWTKQQLEARGFAVLDSRSNFLFASTDKKSGGELYLKLKEKGVLVRHFDAPRISNWLRITIGTPDDMTALLRALDEILEG' A
#
# COMPACT_ATOMS: atom_id res chain seq x y z
N GLY A 1 -3.91 12.46 5.90
CA GLY A 1 -4.51 11.80 7.04
C GLY A 1 -3.59 10.81 7.74
N TRP A 2 -4.14 10.12 8.67
CA TRP A 2 -3.39 9.16 9.48
C TRP A 2 -2.74 8.05 8.66
N THR A 3 -3.48 7.47 7.71
CA THR A 3 -2.96 6.37 6.89
C THR A 3 -1.75 6.79 6.08
N LYS A 4 -1.79 7.98 5.51
CA LYS A 4 -0.66 8.51 4.75
C LYS A 4 0.57 8.63 5.63
N GLN A 5 0.42 9.17 6.82
CA GLN A 5 1.53 9.33 7.77
C GLN A 5 2.13 7.98 8.14
N GLN A 6 1.30 6.97 8.36
CA GLN A 6 1.77 5.65 8.72
C GLN A 6 2.51 4.97 7.56
N LEU A 7 2.05 5.17 6.33
CA LEU A 7 2.75 4.64 5.16
C LEU A 7 4.10 5.32 4.97
N GLU A 8 4.14 6.64 5.12
CA GLU A 8 5.39 7.38 5.00
C GLU A 8 6.39 6.95 6.06
N ALA A 9 5.93 6.67 7.27
CA ALA A 9 6.81 6.19 8.34
C ALA A 9 7.42 4.83 8.01
N ARG A 10 6.80 4.07 7.11
CA ARG A 10 7.31 2.77 6.67
C ARG A 10 8.14 2.84 5.39
N GLY A 11 8.46 4.03 4.95
CA GLY A 11 9.31 4.23 3.79
C GLY A 11 8.58 4.29 2.45
N PHE A 12 7.28 4.55 2.48
CA PHE A 12 6.53 4.72 1.25
C PHE A 12 6.50 6.18 0.82
N ALA A 13 6.58 6.39 -0.49
CA ALA A 13 6.19 7.67 -1.08
C ALA A 13 4.68 7.60 -1.28
N VAL A 14 3.95 8.60 -0.84
CA VAL A 14 2.50 8.59 -0.87
C VAL A 14 1.99 9.85 -1.55
N LEU A 15 1.10 9.66 -2.52
CA LEU A 15 0.42 10.75 -3.19
C LEU A 15 -1.05 10.69 -2.82
N ASP A 16 -1.60 11.84 -2.42
CA ASP A 16 -3.03 11.93 -2.18
C ASP A 16 -3.76 11.90 -3.51
N SER A 17 -4.81 11.10 -3.55
CA SER A 17 -5.73 11.10 -4.67
C SER A 17 -7.02 11.74 -4.22
N ARG A 18 -7.96 11.88 -5.14
CA ARG A 18 -9.28 12.39 -4.81
C ARG A 18 -10.06 11.34 -4.02
N SER A 19 -10.91 11.80 -3.14
CA SER A 19 -11.80 10.94 -2.36
C SER A 19 -11.05 9.97 -1.46
N ASN A 20 -11.24 8.68 -1.66
CA ASN A 20 -10.85 7.65 -0.72
C ASN A 20 -9.62 6.87 -1.15
N PHE A 21 -8.82 7.41 -2.05
CA PHE A 21 -7.68 6.67 -2.57
C PHE A 21 -6.37 7.33 -2.22
N LEU A 22 -5.36 6.49 -1.99
CA LEU A 22 -3.97 6.91 -1.88
C LEU A 22 -3.16 6.11 -2.88
N PHE A 23 -2.16 6.76 -3.48
CA PHE A 23 -1.16 6.05 -4.28
C PHE A 23 0.11 5.95 -3.46
N ALA A 24 0.64 4.74 -3.33
CA ALA A 24 1.80 4.48 -2.49
C ALA A 24 2.81 3.64 -3.23
N SER A 25 4.08 3.95 -3.03
CA SER A 25 5.20 3.25 -3.66
C SER A 25 6.36 3.18 -2.69
N THR A 26 7.12 2.10 -2.76
CA THR A 26 8.35 1.97 -1.97
C THR A 26 9.41 1.31 -2.84
N ASP A 27 10.67 1.60 -2.55
CA ASP A 27 11.80 0.96 -3.21
C ASP A 27 12.24 -0.32 -2.50
N LYS A 28 11.64 -0.67 -1.38
CA LYS A 28 11.98 -1.86 -0.62
C LYS A 28 11.52 -3.15 -1.28
N LYS A 29 10.38 -3.10 -1.97
CA LYS A 29 9.83 -4.22 -2.72
C LYS A 29 9.07 -3.69 -3.92
N SER A 30 8.98 -4.50 -4.98
CA SER A 30 8.21 -4.10 -6.16
C SER A 30 6.72 -4.05 -5.84
N GLY A 31 5.99 -3.23 -6.61
CA GLY A 31 4.54 -3.14 -6.45
C GLY A 31 3.83 -4.46 -6.69
N GLY A 32 4.29 -5.23 -7.69
CA GLY A 32 3.71 -6.53 -7.97
C GLY A 32 3.88 -7.51 -6.83
N GLU A 33 5.05 -7.52 -6.21
CA GLU A 33 5.31 -8.40 -5.07
C GLU A 33 4.44 -8.00 -3.87
N LEU A 34 4.36 -6.71 -3.60
CA LEU A 34 3.51 -6.20 -2.52
C LEU A 34 2.05 -6.58 -2.75
N TYR A 35 1.59 -6.39 -3.98
CA TYR A 35 0.21 -6.72 -4.33
C TYR A 35 -0.11 -8.19 -4.03
N LEU A 36 0.75 -9.10 -4.47
CA LEU A 36 0.52 -10.53 -4.28
C LEU A 36 0.57 -10.91 -2.80
N LYS A 37 1.52 -10.38 -2.06
CA LYS A 37 1.66 -10.70 -0.64
C LYS A 37 0.51 -10.12 0.19
N LEU A 38 0.05 -8.93 -0.14
CA LEU A 38 -1.11 -8.35 0.51
C LEU A 38 -2.36 -9.16 0.23
N LYS A 39 -2.52 -9.60 -1.02
CA LYS A 39 -3.65 -10.44 -1.40
C LYS A 39 -3.66 -11.75 -0.61
N GLU A 40 -2.51 -12.36 -0.42
CA GLU A 40 -2.39 -13.58 0.37
C GLU A 40 -2.84 -13.36 1.82
N LYS A 41 -2.66 -12.17 2.34
CA LYS A 41 -3.06 -11.82 3.71
C LYS A 41 -4.49 -11.29 3.80
N GLY A 42 -5.21 -11.33 2.69
CA GLY A 42 -6.61 -10.88 2.65
C GLY A 42 -6.77 -9.38 2.48
N VAL A 43 -5.72 -8.67 2.13
CA VAL A 43 -5.75 -7.22 1.94
C VAL A 43 -5.72 -6.93 0.45
N LEU A 44 -6.78 -6.33 -0.08
CA LEU A 44 -6.88 -6.04 -1.51
C LEU A 44 -6.51 -4.58 -1.79
N VAL A 45 -5.55 -4.42 -2.68
CA VAL A 45 -5.16 -3.12 -3.21
C VAL A 45 -5.14 -3.24 -4.73
N ARG A 46 -5.04 -2.14 -5.43
CA ARG A 46 -4.95 -2.19 -6.88
C ARG A 46 -3.50 -2.01 -7.31
N HIS A 47 -3.05 -2.89 -8.20
CA HIS A 47 -1.74 -2.83 -8.80
C HIS A 47 -1.86 -2.36 -10.25
N PHE A 48 -0.95 -1.51 -10.68
CA PHE A 48 -0.91 -1.03 -12.06
C PHE A 48 0.18 -1.73 -12.83
N ASP A 49 -0.18 -2.27 -13.99
CA ASP A 49 0.70 -3.10 -14.79
C ASP A 49 1.33 -2.32 -15.95
N ALA A 50 1.58 -1.04 -15.74
CA ALA A 50 2.23 -0.18 -16.71
C ALA A 50 3.66 0.13 -16.27
N PRO A 51 4.65 0.20 -17.19
CA PRO A 51 6.06 0.32 -16.80
C PRO A 51 6.38 1.47 -15.87
N ARG A 52 5.74 2.61 -16.04
CA ARG A 52 6.05 3.80 -15.24
C ARG A 52 5.43 3.77 -13.86
N ILE A 53 4.38 2.98 -13.67
CA ILE A 53 3.61 2.99 -12.42
C ILE A 53 3.49 1.61 -11.82
N SER A 54 4.30 0.65 -12.28
CA SER A 54 4.22 -0.73 -11.79
C SER A 54 4.59 -0.86 -10.31
N ASN A 55 5.31 0.09 -9.75
CA ASN A 55 5.64 0.08 -8.32
C ASN A 55 4.62 0.82 -7.47
N TRP A 56 3.60 1.38 -8.06
CA TRP A 56 2.57 2.12 -7.36
C TRP A 56 1.37 1.24 -7.09
N LEU A 57 0.84 1.36 -5.89
CA LEU A 57 -0.40 0.69 -5.50
C LEU A 57 -1.45 1.74 -5.19
N ARG A 58 -2.69 1.45 -5.58
CA ARG A 58 -3.82 2.27 -5.18
C ARG A 58 -4.48 1.63 -3.98
N ILE A 59 -4.48 2.35 -2.87
CA ILE A 59 -5.04 1.89 -1.63
C ILE A 59 -6.35 2.62 -1.39
N THR A 60 -7.43 1.88 -1.22
CA THR A 60 -8.71 2.47 -0.86
C THR A 60 -8.74 2.68 0.65
N ILE A 61 -9.02 3.91 1.08
CA ILE A 61 -9.13 4.20 2.50
C ILE A 61 -10.48 3.67 2.98
N GLY A 62 -10.41 2.71 3.89
CA GLY A 62 -11.60 2.09 4.46
C GLY A 62 -11.76 2.45 5.92
N THR A 63 -12.34 1.52 6.69
CA THR A 63 -12.50 1.70 8.13
C THR A 63 -11.15 1.72 8.83
N PRO A 64 -11.07 2.24 10.06
CA PRO A 64 -9.83 2.16 10.83
C PRO A 64 -9.32 0.72 10.99
N ASP A 65 -10.21 -0.25 11.12
CA ASP A 65 -9.81 -1.64 11.21
C ASP A 65 -9.18 -2.14 9.91
N ASP A 66 -9.73 -1.73 8.77
CA ASP A 66 -9.17 -2.09 7.46
C ASP A 66 -7.77 -1.51 7.31
N MET A 67 -7.59 -0.26 7.72
CA MET A 67 -6.28 0.40 7.61
C MET A 67 -5.27 -0.22 8.56
N THR A 68 -5.69 -0.60 9.75
CA THR A 68 -4.83 -1.30 10.70
C THR A 68 -4.38 -2.64 10.13
N ALA A 69 -5.30 -3.38 9.50
CA ALA A 69 -4.96 -4.65 8.88
C ALA A 69 -3.95 -4.48 7.75
N LEU A 70 -4.12 -3.43 6.93
CA LEU A 70 -3.17 -3.09 5.87
C LEU A 70 -1.78 -2.84 6.44
N LEU A 71 -1.69 -2.02 7.48
CA LEU A 71 -0.39 -1.65 8.06
C LEU A 71 0.30 -2.84 8.70
N ARG A 72 -0.44 -3.71 9.36
CA ARG A 72 0.12 -4.95 9.93
C ARG A 72 0.65 -5.87 8.85
N ALA A 73 -0.11 -6.01 7.77
CA ALA A 73 0.32 -6.84 6.64
C ALA A 73 1.60 -6.28 6.03
N LEU A 74 1.68 -4.97 5.84
CA LEU A 74 2.88 -4.34 5.32
C LEU A 74 4.08 -4.53 6.24
N ASP A 75 3.89 -4.41 7.54
CA ASP A 75 4.97 -4.62 8.50
C ASP A 75 5.54 -6.03 8.37
N GLU A 76 4.68 -7.04 8.29
CA GLU A 76 5.11 -8.43 8.12
C GLU A 76 5.86 -8.63 6.81
N ILE A 77 5.34 -8.06 5.73
CA ILE A 77 5.95 -8.21 4.40
C ILE A 77 7.32 -7.54 4.34
N LEU A 78 7.42 -6.33 4.89
CA LEU A 78 8.66 -5.56 4.81
C LEU A 78 9.73 -6.06 5.77
N GLU A 79 9.34 -6.73 6.86
CA GLU A 79 10.29 -7.34 7.79
C GLU A 79 10.81 -8.67 7.27
N GLY A 80 9.99 -9.37 6.53
CA GLY A 80 10.37 -10.65 5.94
C GLY A 80 11.09 -10.43 4.62
#